data_699def0501fb6bbcf22f59ea7f473ec8
#
_entry.id   699def0501fb6bbcf22f59ea7f473ec8
#
_cell.length_a   1.000
_cell.length_b   1.000
_cell.length_c   1.000
_cell.angle_alpha   90.00
_cell.angle_beta   90.00
_cell.angle_gamma   90.00
#
_symmetry.space_group_name_H-M   'P 1'
#
loop_
_entity.id
_entity.type
_entity.pdbx_description
1 polymer ?
#
loop_
_entity_poly.entity_id
_entity_poly.type
_entity_poly.pdbx_seq_one_letter_code
_entity_poly.pdbx_strand_id
1 'polypeptide(L)'
;MAKNIVYFDLETQKSADEVGGWNNINRMGMSVGVTYSTARGDYQIYGEKQVGDLLKELQRADLVVGFNILRFDYEVLHGYTPFDLTQLPTLDMLVDLQNTLQHRLALDSIATATFGVEKTAEGLQAIEWFKQGKLLEIAEYCCYDVKITKLVHEYGVAQRQLHYNNRFGKKM
;
A
#
# COMPACT_ATOMS: atom_id res chain seq x y z
N MET A 1 -13.25 23.06 4.27
CA MET A 1 -12.66 22.01 5.13
C MET A 1 -11.59 21.24 4.37
N ALA A 2 -10.50 20.92 5.05
CA ALA A 2 -9.46 20.11 4.46
C ALA A 2 -9.99 18.70 4.15
N LYS A 3 -9.58 18.12 3.03
CA LYS A 3 -9.94 16.75 2.66
C LYS A 3 -9.28 15.76 3.61
N ASN A 4 -10.00 14.71 3.95
CA ASN A 4 -9.42 13.56 4.64
C ASN A 4 -8.75 12.65 3.61
N ILE A 5 -7.43 12.66 3.58
CA ILE A 5 -6.63 11.75 2.76
C ILE A 5 -6.23 10.56 3.64
N VAL A 6 -6.55 9.36 3.16
CA VAL A 6 -6.17 8.12 3.83
C VAL A 6 -5.11 7.40 3.00
N TYR A 7 -3.92 7.29 3.54
CA TYR A 7 -2.83 6.50 2.98
C TYR A 7 -2.98 5.06 3.46
N PHE A 8 -2.88 4.11 2.55
CA PHE A 8 -3.26 2.74 2.83
C PHE A 8 -2.29 1.73 2.22
N ASP A 9 -2.00 0.68 2.98
CA ASP A 9 -1.28 -0.52 2.55
C ASP A 9 -1.75 -1.72 3.39
N LEU A 10 -1.58 -2.93 2.88
CA LEU A 10 -1.83 -4.16 3.63
C LEU A 10 -0.81 -5.23 3.27
N GLU A 11 -0.71 -6.22 4.14
CA GLU A 11 0.07 -7.43 3.92
C GLU A 11 -0.86 -8.64 3.91
N THR A 12 -0.43 -9.72 3.25
CA THR A 12 -1.25 -10.90 3.03
C THR A 12 -0.77 -12.09 3.84
N GLN A 13 -1.70 -13.04 4.06
CA GLN A 13 -1.41 -14.30 4.74
C GLN A 13 -0.75 -15.32 3.81
N LYS A 14 -1.08 -15.26 2.51
CA LYS A 14 -0.66 -16.25 1.50
C LYS A 14 -0.04 -15.57 0.30
N SER A 15 0.87 -16.29 -0.37
CA SER A 15 1.47 -15.88 -1.63
C SER A 15 0.57 -16.21 -2.83
N ALA A 16 0.92 -15.68 -3.99
CA ALA A 16 0.24 -16.01 -5.24
C ALA A 16 0.28 -17.52 -5.52
N ASP A 17 1.42 -18.16 -5.30
CA ASP A 17 1.57 -19.61 -5.53
C ASP A 17 0.65 -20.41 -4.61
N GLU A 18 0.48 -20.01 -3.36
CA GLU A 18 -0.36 -20.71 -2.40
C GLU A 18 -1.85 -20.63 -2.72
N VAL A 19 -2.29 -19.64 -3.47
CA VAL A 19 -3.70 -19.47 -3.88
C VAL A 19 -3.97 -19.88 -5.33
N GLY A 20 -2.96 -20.39 -6.03
CA GLY A 20 -3.10 -20.86 -7.42
C GLY A 20 -2.88 -19.81 -8.47
N GLY A 21 -2.23 -18.69 -8.13
CA GLY A 21 -1.80 -17.65 -9.07
C GLY A 21 -2.38 -16.27 -8.79
N TRP A 22 -1.91 -15.30 -9.56
CA TRP A 22 -2.28 -13.88 -9.42
C TRP A 22 -3.75 -13.58 -9.75
N ASN A 23 -4.48 -14.50 -10.38
CA ASN A 23 -5.92 -14.34 -10.62
C ASN A 23 -6.74 -14.59 -9.34
N ASN A 24 -6.13 -15.09 -8.28
CA ASN A 24 -6.78 -15.46 -7.03
C ASN A 24 -6.32 -14.58 -5.85
N ILE A 25 -5.98 -13.32 -6.11
CA ILE A 25 -5.53 -12.37 -5.07
C ILE A 25 -6.58 -12.25 -3.95
N ASN A 26 -7.86 -12.32 -4.29
CA ASN A 26 -8.96 -12.28 -3.32
C ASN A 26 -9.01 -13.48 -2.34
N ARG A 27 -8.15 -14.46 -2.53
CA ARG A 27 -8.00 -15.61 -1.62
C ARG A 27 -6.76 -15.54 -0.74
N MET A 28 -5.93 -14.53 -0.91
CA MET A 28 -4.69 -14.39 -0.14
C MET A 28 -4.92 -14.12 1.34
N GLY A 29 -6.01 -13.46 1.68
CA GLY A 29 -6.32 -13.04 3.05
C GLY A 29 -5.41 -11.90 3.53
N MET A 30 -5.96 -10.99 4.33
CA MET A 30 -5.21 -9.91 4.95
C MET A 30 -4.62 -10.38 6.28
N SER A 31 -3.31 -10.22 6.48
CA SER A 31 -2.71 -10.41 7.80
C SER A 31 -2.81 -9.12 8.62
N VAL A 32 -2.36 -8.01 8.08
CA VAL A 32 -2.40 -6.68 8.70
C VAL A 32 -2.72 -5.66 7.62
N GLY A 33 -3.57 -4.70 7.92
CA GLY A 33 -3.78 -3.49 7.14
C GLY A 33 -3.42 -2.28 7.97
N VAL A 34 -2.90 -1.23 7.34
CA VAL A 34 -2.52 0.02 8.00
C VAL A 34 -3.02 1.19 7.21
N THR A 35 -3.53 2.18 7.91
CA THR A 35 -3.89 3.48 7.33
C THR A 35 -3.19 4.60 8.07
N TYR A 36 -2.96 5.72 7.38
CA TYR A 36 -2.73 7.02 7.99
C TYR A 36 -3.81 7.96 7.49
N SER A 37 -4.54 8.58 8.39
CA SER A 37 -5.60 9.54 8.06
C SER A 37 -5.13 10.96 8.39
N THR A 38 -5.21 11.87 7.43
CA THR A 38 -4.86 13.27 7.67
C THR A 38 -5.84 13.94 8.64
N ALA A 39 -7.11 13.54 8.63
CA ALA A 39 -8.11 14.06 9.57
C ALA A 39 -7.84 13.62 11.00
N ARG A 40 -7.41 12.39 11.20
CA ARG A 40 -7.07 11.85 12.53
C ARG A 40 -5.66 12.26 12.97
N GLY A 41 -4.73 12.42 12.02
CA GLY A 41 -3.34 12.78 12.28
C GLY A 41 -2.48 11.64 12.81
N ASP A 42 -2.90 10.39 12.61
CA ASP A 42 -2.16 9.23 13.09
C ASP A 42 -2.41 7.97 12.24
N TYR A 43 -1.68 6.91 12.60
CA TYR A 43 -1.80 5.58 12.01
C TYR A 43 -2.86 4.76 12.74
N GLN A 44 -3.52 3.88 11.99
CA GLN A 44 -4.39 2.84 12.53
C GLN A 44 -3.97 1.49 11.97
N ILE A 45 -3.81 0.51 12.85
CA ILE A 45 -3.45 -0.87 12.50
C ILE A 45 -4.71 -1.73 12.60
N TYR A 46 -4.96 -2.54 11.58
CA TYR A 46 -6.11 -3.44 11.50
C TYR A 46 -5.62 -4.88 11.34
N GLY A 47 -6.07 -5.77 12.20
CA GLY A 47 -5.96 -7.21 11.98
C GLY A 47 -7.09 -7.74 11.08
N GLU A 48 -7.03 -9.01 10.71
CA GLU A 48 -8.06 -9.62 9.84
C GLU A 48 -9.48 -9.46 10.40
N LYS A 49 -9.64 -9.62 11.71
CA LYS A 49 -10.96 -9.47 12.36
C LYS A 49 -11.52 -8.05 12.29
N GLN A 50 -10.71 -7.08 11.98
CA GLN A 50 -11.06 -5.66 11.90
C GLN A 50 -11.21 -5.16 10.45
N VAL A 51 -11.24 -6.07 9.47
CA VAL A 51 -11.40 -5.71 8.05
C VAL A 51 -12.62 -4.83 7.83
N GLY A 52 -13.73 -5.11 8.53
CA GLY A 52 -14.95 -4.28 8.42
C GLY A 52 -14.72 -2.81 8.80
N ASP A 53 -13.94 -2.57 9.84
CA ASP A 53 -13.60 -1.21 10.27
C ASP A 53 -12.66 -0.52 9.28
N LEU A 54 -11.69 -1.26 8.74
CA LEU A 54 -10.82 -0.78 7.67
C LEU A 54 -11.63 -0.35 6.45
N LEU A 55 -12.56 -1.18 6.00
CA LEU A 55 -13.41 -0.88 4.85
C LEU A 55 -14.24 0.38 5.09
N LYS A 56 -14.76 0.58 6.29
CA LYS A 56 -15.50 1.81 6.66
C LYS A 56 -14.60 3.04 6.58
N GLU A 57 -13.37 2.96 7.05
CA GLU A 57 -12.42 4.08 6.95
C GLU A 57 -12.13 4.45 5.50
N LEU A 58 -11.86 3.45 4.65
CA LEU A 58 -11.61 3.70 3.23
C LEU A 58 -12.83 4.33 2.54
N GLN A 59 -14.04 3.87 2.85
CA GLN A 59 -15.27 4.42 2.29
C GLN A 59 -15.58 5.85 2.73
N ARG A 60 -15.09 6.27 3.89
CA ARG A 60 -15.28 7.62 4.43
C ARG A 60 -14.19 8.60 3.99
N ALA A 61 -13.11 8.12 3.39
CA ALA A 61 -12.03 8.97 2.92
C ALA A 61 -12.49 9.85 1.75
N ASP A 62 -12.01 11.09 1.71
CA ASP A 62 -12.17 11.95 0.54
C ASP A 62 -11.27 11.50 -0.60
N LEU A 63 -10.11 10.92 -0.26
CA LEU A 63 -9.17 10.33 -1.20
C LEU A 63 -8.39 9.22 -0.50
N VAL A 64 -8.31 8.06 -1.12
CA VAL A 64 -7.41 6.97 -0.71
C VAL A 64 -6.17 7.03 -1.58
N VAL A 65 -4.99 7.06 -0.95
CA VAL A 65 -3.70 7.09 -1.63
C VAL A 65 -2.93 5.83 -1.29
N GLY A 66 -2.40 5.16 -2.29
CA GLY A 66 -1.58 3.98 -2.12
C GLY A 66 -0.67 3.71 -3.31
N PHE A 67 0.02 2.60 -3.25
CA PHE A 67 0.93 2.16 -4.29
C PHE A 67 0.55 0.74 -4.71
N ASN A 68 0.07 0.57 -5.94
CA ASN A 68 -0.43 -0.69 -6.50
C ASN A 68 -1.71 -1.21 -5.79
N ILE A 69 -2.50 -0.33 -5.20
CA ILE A 69 -3.68 -0.74 -4.43
C ILE A 69 -4.86 -1.13 -5.30
N LEU A 70 -5.01 -0.56 -6.50
CA LEU A 70 -6.13 -0.89 -7.40
C LEU A 70 -6.09 -2.35 -7.85
N ARG A 71 -4.90 -2.89 -8.14
CA ARG A 71 -4.73 -4.25 -8.65
C ARG A 71 -4.43 -5.27 -7.55
N PHE A 72 -3.95 -4.83 -6.40
CA PHE A 72 -3.53 -5.74 -5.34
C PHE A 72 -4.33 -5.58 -4.06
N ASP A 73 -4.11 -4.53 -3.29
CA ASP A 73 -4.70 -4.38 -1.95
C ASP A 73 -6.24 -4.39 -1.99
N TYR A 74 -6.84 -3.71 -2.95
CA TYR A 74 -8.29 -3.75 -3.12
C TYR A 74 -8.78 -5.14 -3.52
N GLU A 75 -8.04 -5.88 -4.34
CA GLU A 75 -8.39 -7.25 -4.70
C GLU A 75 -8.33 -8.19 -3.50
N VAL A 76 -7.34 -8.02 -2.62
CA VAL A 76 -7.30 -8.75 -1.35
C VAL A 76 -8.57 -8.47 -0.54
N LEU A 77 -8.95 -7.20 -0.42
CA LEU A 77 -10.16 -6.79 0.32
C LEU A 77 -11.45 -7.25 -0.34
N HIS A 78 -11.49 -7.43 -1.65
CA HIS A 78 -12.66 -7.99 -2.35
C HIS A 78 -12.97 -9.43 -1.92
N GLY A 79 -12.03 -10.13 -1.27
CA GLY A 79 -12.30 -11.40 -0.61
C GLY A 79 -13.18 -11.27 0.64
N TYR A 80 -13.38 -10.06 1.17
CA TYR A 80 -14.14 -9.78 2.40
C TYR A 80 -15.41 -8.95 2.15
N THR A 81 -15.55 -8.35 0.99
CA THR A 81 -16.70 -7.48 0.67
C THR A 81 -17.11 -7.61 -0.79
N PRO A 82 -18.44 -7.57 -1.08
CA PRO A 82 -18.92 -7.47 -2.46
C PRO A 82 -18.86 -6.05 -3.02
N PHE A 83 -18.55 -5.04 -2.20
CA PHE A 83 -18.43 -3.66 -2.65
C PHE A 83 -17.22 -3.47 -3.55
N ASP A 84 -17.40 -2.84 -4.69
CA ASP A 84 -16.31 -2.54 -5.63
C ASP A 84 -15.51 -1.33 -5.13
N LEU A 85 -14.36 -1.60 -4.51
CA LEU A 85 -13.49 -0.57 -3.95
C LEU A 85 -12.89 0.35 -5.02
N THR A 86 -12.85 -0.07 -6.29
CA THR A 86 -12.35 0.80 -7.37
C THR A 86 -13.27 2.00 -7.65
N GLN A 87 -14.48 2.00 -7.10
CA GLN A 87 -15.37 3.14 -7.16
C GLN A 87 -15.02 4.25 -6.15
N LEU A 88 -14.17 3.97 -5.17
CA LEU A 88 -13.70 4.98 -4.22
C LEU A 88 -12.78 5.99 -4.90
N PRO A 89 -12.80 7.26 -4.48
CA PRO A 89 -11.80 8.22 -4.91
C PRO A 89 -10.41 7.72 -4.53
N THR A 90 -9.62 7.33 -5.52
CA THR A 90 -8.33 6.65 -5.31
C THR A 90 -7.25 7.26 -6.17
N LEU A 91 -6.10 7.54 -5.57
CA LEU A 91 -4.86 7.80 -6.26
C LEU A 91 -3.91 6.61 -6.04
N ASP A 92 -3.75 5.78 -7.06
CA ASP A 92 -2.74 4.73 -7.08
C ASP A 92 -1.49 5.28 -7.77
N MET A 93 -0.47 5.58 -6.97
CA MET A 93 0.74 6.23 -7.49
C MET A 93 1.49 5.36 -8.50
N LEU A 94 1.44 4.03 -8.37
CA LEU A 94 2.06 3.14 -9.36
C LEU A 94 1.39 3.28 -10.73
N VAL A 95 0.06 3.28 -10.76
CA VAL A 95 -0.71 3.41 -12.01
C VAL A 95 -0.42 4.75 -12.67
N ASP A 96 -0.44 5.82 -11.90
CA ASP A 96 -0.19 7.18 -12.37
C ASP A 96 1.21 7.32 -12.97
N LEU A 97 2.23 6.84 -12.26
CA LEU A 97 3.62 6.87 -12.71
C LEU A 97 3.84 5.95 -13.93
N GLN A 98 3.24 4.78 -13.93
CA GLN A 98 3.36 3.84 -15.06
C GLN A 98 2.74 4.42 -16.34
N ASN A 99 1.61 5.11 -16.23
CA ASN A 99 0.98 5.78 -17.37
C ASN A 99 1.87 6.90 -17.94
N THR A 100 2.60 7.60 -17.07
CA THR A 100 3.51 8.67 -17.48
C THR A 100 4.81 8.16 -18.08
N LEU A 101 5.41 7.15 -17.43
CA LEU A 101 6.76 6.66 -17.78
C LEU A 101 6.75 5.50 -18.78
N GLN A 102 5.59 4.87 -18.98
CA GLN A 102 5.41 3.69 -19.83
C GLN A 102 6.20 2.46 -19.34
N HIS A 103 6.62 2.46 -18.09
CA HIS A 103 7.20 1.28 -17.42
C HIS A 103 6.86 1.30 -15.93
N ARG A 104 6.94 0.12 -15.30
CA ARG A 104 6.62 -0.08 -13.89
C ARG A 104 7.80 0.35 -13.01
N LEU A 105 7.48 1.02 -11.90
CA LEU A 105 8.42 1.34 -10.83
C LEU A 105 8.05 0.59 -9.55
N ALA A 106 9.06 0.36 -8.71
CA ALA A 106 8.86 -0.07 -7.34
C ALA A 106 8.87 1.14 -6.40
N LEU A 107 8.06 1.09 -5.34
CA LEU A 107 8.03 2.15 -4.33
C LEU A 107 9.42 2.40 -3.72
N ASP A 108 10.18 1.33 -3.47
CA ASP A 108 11.54 1.42 -2.92
C ASP A 108 12.49 2.20 -3.82
N SER A 109 12.37 2.04 -5.13
CA SER A 109 13.19 2.79 -6.08
C SER A 109 12.97 4.30 -5.96
N ILE A 110 11.72 4.70 -5.77
CA ILE A 110 11.35 6.11 -5.59
C ILE A 110 11.84 6.60 -4.23
N ALA A 111 11.58 5.84 -3.16
CA ALA A 111 11.96 6.20 -1.81
C ALA A 111 13.47 6.33 -1.65
N THR A 112 14.24 5.38 -2.19
CA THR A 112 15.70 5.42 -2.16
C THR A 112 16.25 6.64 -2.93
N ALA A 113 15.75 6.88 -4.14
CA ALA A 113 16.22 8.00 -4.96
C ALA A 113 15.83 9.37 -4.40
N THR A 114 14.65 9.47 -3.76
CA THR A 114 14.11 10.74 -3.27
C THR A 114 14.58 11.05 -1.85
N PHE A 115 14.61 10.04 -0.96
CA PHE A 115 14.88 10.23 0.47
C PHE A 115 16.15 9.54 0.98
N GLY A 116 16.81 8.72 0.16
CA GLY A 116 17.98 7.96 0.57
C GLY A 116 17.68 6.83 1.56
N VAL A 117 16.43 6.37 1.64
CA VAL A 117 16.03 5.29 2.55
C VAL A 117 16.20 3.93 1.89
N GLU A 118 16.57 2.94 2.69
CA GLU A 118 16.73 1.56 2.24
C GLU A 118 15.50 0.72 2.57
N LYS A 119 15.31 -0.34 1.79
CA LYS A 119 14.26 -1.32 2.01
C LYS A 119 14.53 -2.12 3.29
N THR A 120 13.52 -2.30 4.14
CA THR A 120 13.64 -3.03 5.40
C THR A 120 13.27 -4.51 5.28
N ALA A 121 12.36 -4.86 4.36
CA ALA A 121 11.87 -6.23 4.16
C ALA A 121 11.16 -6.35 2.81
N GLU A 122 10.67 -7.54 2.49
CA GLU A 122 9.89 -7.82 1.30
C GLU A 122 8.53 -8.43 1.67
N GLY A 123 7.54 -8.34 0.77
CA GLY A 123 6.21 -8.89 1.00
C GLY A 123 6.22 -10.39 1.32
N LEU A 124 7.13 -11.16 0.71
CA LEU A 124 7.30 -12.58 1.03
C LEU A 124 7.77 -12.80 2.47
N GLN A 125 8.60 -11.90 3.01
CA GLN A 125 9.00 -11.94 4.41
C GLN A 125 7.82 -11.73 5.35
N ALA A 126 6.89 -10.86 4.99
CA ALA A 126 5.66 -10.64 5.77
C ALA A 126 4.80 -11.90 5.84
N ILE A 127 4.74 -12.68 4.76
CA ILE A 127 4.02 -13.95 4.73
C ILE A 127 4.68 -14.97 5.68
N GLU A 128 6.01 -15.05 5.69
CA GLU A 128 6.74 -15.91 6.63
C GLU A 128 6.50 -15.48 8.08
N TRP A 129 6.52 -14.20 8.36
CA TRP A 129 6.18 -13.68 9.69
C TRP A 129 4.76 -14.05 10.12
N PHE A 130 3.81 -14.03 9.19
CA PHE A 130 2.44 -14.45 9.49
C PHE A 130 2.39 -15.92 9.90
N LYS A 131 3.07 -16.80 9.17
CA LYS A 131 3.15 -18.24 9.51
C LYS A 131 3.81 -18.47 10.86
N GLN A 132 4.69 -17.60 11.30
CA GLN A 132 5.36 -17.64 12.59
C GLN A 132 4.59 -16.92 13.70
N GLY A 133 3.44 -16.33 13.41
CA GLY A 133 2.65 -15.57 14.38
C GLY A 133 3.23 -14.20 14.73
N LYS A 134 4.17 -13.67 13.94
CA LYS A 134 4.88 -12.41 14.19
C LYS A 134 4.11 -11.21 13.65
N LEU A 135 2.93 -10.94 14.20
CA LEU A 135 2.05 -9.87 13.73
C LEU A 135 2.63 -8.47 13.97
N LEU A 136 3.42 -8.29 15.04
CA LEU A 136 4.03 -6.99 15.32
C LEU A 136 5.03 -6.59 14.25
N GLU A 137 5.88 -7.52 13.80
CA GLU A 137 6.86 -7.29 12.74
C GLU A 137 6.16 -6.93 11.42
N ILE A 138 5.04 -7.60 11.11
CA ILE A 138 4.23 -7.27 9.93
C ILE A 138 3.65 -5.87 10.06
N ALA A 139 3.10 -5.53 11.23
CA ALA A 139 2.51 -4.21 11.48
C ALA A 139 3.55 -3.09 11.34
N GLU A 140 4.75 -3.27 11.89
CA GLU A 140 5.85 -2.30 11.75
C GLU A 140 6.26 -2.10 10.29
N TYR A 141 6.41 -3.19 9.55
CA TYR A 141 6.75 -3.15 8.14
C TYR A 141 5.67 -2.44 7.32
N CYS A 142 4.40 -2.78 7.55
CA CYS A 142 3.28 -2.16 6.85
C CYS A 142 3.12 -0.68 7.21
N CYS A 143 3.30 -0.29 8.47
CA CYS A 143 3.33 1.12 8.89
C CYS A 143 4.43 1.89 8.19
N TYR A 144 5.61 1.29 8.05
CA TYR A 144 6.72 1.91 7.34
C TYR A 144 6.36 2.16 5.87
N ASP A 145 5.75 1.19 5.19
CA ASP A 145 5.31 1.33 3.80
C ASP A 145 4.26 2.44 3.65
N VAL A 146 3.31 2.53 4.57
CA VAL A 146 2.32 3.63 4.58
C VAL A 146 3.01 4.98 4.79
N LYS A 147 3.99 5.07 5.70
CA LYS A 147 4.77 6.27 5.92
C LYS A 147 5.51 6.70 4.65
N ILE A 148 6.18 5.76 3.98
CA ILE A 148 6.90 6.04 2.73
C ILE A 148 5.93 6.48 1.63
N THR A 149 4.80 5.82 1.50
CA THR A 149 3.75 6.19 0.55
C THR A 149 3.29 7.64 0.77
N LYS A 150 3.04 8.00 2.04
CA LYS A 150 2.65 9.35 2.44
C LYS A 150 3.75 10.37 2.09
N LEU A 151 5.00 10.10 2.46
CA LEU A 151 6.12 11.00 2.20
C LEU A 151 6.35 11.21 0.69
N VAL A 152 6.26 10.14 -0.10
CA VAL A 152 6.40 10.23 -1.56
C VAL A 152 5.28 11.07 -2.17
N HIS A 153 4.05 10.85 -1.76
CA HIS A 153 2.91 11.64 -2.24
C HIS A 153 3.06 13.12 -1.88
N GLU A 154 3.35 13.43 -0.61
CA GLU A 154 3.53 14.82 -0.14
C GLU A 154 4.68 15.50 -0.86
N TYR A 155 5.80 14.81 -1.04
CA TYR A 155 6.95 15.35 -1.77
C TYR A 155 6.58 15.63 -3.23
N GLY A 156 5.93 14.70 -3.91
CA GLY A 156 5.50 14.86 -5.30
C GLY A 156 4.54 16.03 -5.49
N VAL A 157 3.60 16.21 -4.56
CA VAL A 157 2.66 17.34 -4.58
C VAL A 157 3.39 18.68 -4.35
N ALA A 158 4.30 18.72 -3.36
CA ALA A 158 5.02 19.96 -2.99
C ALA A 158 6.07 20.35 -4.03
N GLN A 159 6.84 19.40 -4.54
CA GLN A 159 7.95 19.65 -5.46
C GLN A 159 7.56 19.51 -6.93
N ARG A 160 6.39 18.95 -7.22
CA ARG A 160 5.90 18.64 -8.57
C ARG A 160 6.86 17.75 -9.36
N GLN A 161 7.60 16.91 -8.65
CA GLN A 161 8.54 15.95 -9.23
C GLN A 161 8.80 14.82 -8.24
N LEU A 162 9.19 13.66 -8.77
CA LEU A 162 9.69 12.52 -8.02
C LEU A 162 11.00 12.06 -8.65
N HIS A 163 11.79 11.34 -7.88
CA HIS A 163 13.02 10.71 -8.34
C HIS A 163 12.89 9.20 -8.24
N TYR A 164 13.56 8.47 -9.12
CA TYR A 164 13.64 7.03 -9.06
C TYR A 164 15.00 6.55 -9.57
N ASN A 165 15.39 5.35 -9.17
CA ASN A 165 16.57 4.71 -9.72
C ASN A 165 16.16 3.85 -10.91
N ASN A 166 16.81 4.05 -12.06
CA ASN A 166 16.55 3.23 -13.23
C ASN A 166 17.17 1.83 -13.07
N ARG A 167 16.95 0.94 -14.05
CA ARG A 167 17.48 -0.45 -14.01
C ARG A 167 19.01 -0.53 -13.93
N PHE A 168 19.71 0.56 -14.17
CA PHE A 168 21.18 0.64 -14.07
C PHE A 168 21.62 1.30 -12.76
N GLY A 169 20.70 1.54 -11.84
CA GLY A 169 20.98 2.19 -10.56
C GLY A 169 21.22 3.69 -10.64
N LYS A 170 20.94 4.32 -11.79
CA LYS A 170 21.09 5.75 -11.96
C LYS A 170 19.82 6.48 -11.51
N LYS A 171 20.00 7.52 -10.71
CA LYS A 171 18.91 8.41 -10.28
C LYS A 171 18.39 9.23 -11.46
N MET A 172 17.06 9.22 -11.65
CA MET A 172 16.35 9.94 -12.71
C MET A 172 15.46 11.02 -12.11
#